data_1c3a645eb5a809a8ee741c9b7c1703d2
#
_entry.id   1c3a645eb5a809a8ee741c9b7c1703d2
#
_cell.length_a   1.000
_cell.length_b   1.000
_cell.length_c   1.000
_cell.angle_alpha   90.00
_cell.angle_beta   90.00
_cell.angle_gamma   90.00
#
_symmetry.space_group_name_H-M   'P 1'
#
loop_
_entity.id
_entity.type
_entity.pdbx_description
1 polymer ?
#
loop_
_entity_poly.entity_id
_entity_poly.type
_entity_poly.pdbx_seq_one_letter_code
_entity_poly.pdbx_strand_id
1 'polypeptide(L)'
;MTSLTVNFETATAHQVMAAAGKKILRPGGRAATQQLFEWAGFQPGESVLELAASFGYSAIALAQRYNVRVVGVEKNPDSVARAQANIRAAGLEDQVQVIEGDIFHLDQVAGEFDYVLAEAILTMQSAPAKAKVLSGIHDRLKPGGKFLSHELLARHQEEAIHKALAAALRVNSTPLSETNWRTAFTEAGLTVVKHQTGPMGLLNPARIIQDEGVVDAAKFFWNVLTQPRIRQRLLPMRQVFNQYAQDLGYLLQVAERQ
;
A
#
# COMPACT_ATOMS: atom_id res chain seq x y z
N MET A 1 -13.20 20.46 -9.71
CA MET A 1 -12.71 19.62 -8.58
C MET A 1 -13.93 19.16 -7.80
N THR A 2 -14.48 18.00 -8.14
CA THR A 2 -15.61 17.41 -7.43
C THR A 2 -15.09 16.90 -6.08
N SER A 3 -15.43 17.60 -5.00
CA SER A 3 -15.20 17.17 -3.64
C SER A 3 -16.01 15.88 -3.44
N LEU A 4 -15.33 14.72 -3.37
CA LEU A 4 -15.94 13.52 -2.84
C LEU A 4 -16.42 13.83 -1.43
N THR A 5 -17.73 13.87 -1.24
CA THR A 5 -18.35 14.05 0.08
C THR A 5 -18.08 12.80 0.90
N VAL A 6 -16.97 12.80 1.66
CA VAL A 6 -16.60 11.68 2.54
C VAL A 6 -17.59 11.66 3.71
N ASN A 7 -18.33 10.57 3.84
CA ASN A 7 -19.12 10.32 5.05
C ASN A 7 -18.18 9.88 6.18
N PHE A 8 -17.79 10.80 7.06
CA PHE A 8 -16.83 10.56 8.14
C PHE A 8 -17.33 9.56 9.20
N GLU A 9 -18.63 9.25 9.25
CA GLU A 9 -19.16 8.24 10.17
C GLU A 9 -18.80 6.82 9.72
N THR A 10 -18.78 6.57 8.41
CA THR A 10 -18.50 5.25 7.83
C THR A 10 -17.14 5.17 7.13
N ALA A 11 -16.48 6.30 6.91
CA ALA A 11 -15.21 6.38 6.19
C ALA A 11 -14.11 5.54 6.87
N THR A 12 -13.36 4.83 6.06
CA THR A 12 -12.18 4.09 6.47
C THR A 12 -11.01 5.03 6.80
N ALA A 13 -10.01 4.54 7.51
CA ALA A 13 -8.83 5.33 7.89
C ALA A 13 -8.14 6.01 6.70
N HIS A 14 -7.94 5.26 5.60
CA HIS A 14 -7.28 5.80 4.40
C HIS A 14 -8.11 6.90 3.74
N GLN A 15 -9.45 6.78 3.71
CA GLN A 15 -10.34 7.82 3.18
C GLN A 15 -10.28 9.09 4.02
N VAL A 16 -10.23 8.96 5.35
CA VAL A 16 -10.10 10.11 6.27
C VAL A 16 -8.75 10.80 6.09
N MET A 17 -7.66 10.04 6.00
CA MET A 17 -6.32 10.58 5.76
C MET A 17 -6.20 11.26 4.40
N ALA A 18 -6.79 10.68 3.36
CA ALA A 18 -6.84 11.28 2.02
C ALA A 18 -7.68 12.57 2.01
N ALA A 19 -8.82 12.59 2.72
CA ALA A 19 -9.65 13.80 2.88
C ALA A 19 -8.92 14.91 3.67
N ALA A 20 -8.05 14.53 4.61
CA ALA A 20 -7.16 15.47 5.29
C ALA A 20 -6.06 16.04 4.38
N GLY A 21 -5.83 15.45 3.19
CA GLY A 21 -4.83 15.88 2.22
C GLY A 21 -3.58 15.00 2.15
N LYS A 22 -3.55 13.87 2.87
CA LYS A 22 -2.43 12.93 2.81
C LYS A 22 -2.49 12.08 1.54
N LYS A 23 -1.35 12.00 0.82
CA LYS A 23 -1.23 11.27 -0.45
C LYS A 23 -0.50 9.94 -0.27
N ILE A 24 0.48 9.92 0.64
CA ILE A 24 1.28 8.72 0.93
C ILE A 24 0.69 8.01 2.14
N LEU A 25 -0.01 6.91 1.90
CA LEU A 25 -0.77 6.16 2.93
C LEU A 25 -0.09 4.85 3.35
N ARG A 26 1.23 4.78 3.20
CA ARG A 26 2.05 3.61 3.49
C ARG A 26 2.79 3.75 4.82
N PRO A 27 2.94 2.67 5.60
CA PRO A 27 3.45 2.74 6.97
C PRO A 27 4.89 3.26 7.06
N GLY A 28 5.75 2.89 6.09
CA GLY A 28 7.14 3.35 5.97
C GLY A 28 7.31 4.60 5.12
N GLY A 29 6.23 5.14 4.54
CA GLY A 29 6.24 6.33 3.70
C GLY A 29 6.95 6.15 2.36
N ARG A 30 7.25 7.27 1.71
CA ARG A 30 7.91 7.32 0.39
C ARG A 30 9.29 6.69 0.39
N ALA A 31 10.08 6.91 1.44
CA ALA A 31 11.44 6.39 1.52
C ALA A 31 11.48 4.85 1.54
N ALA A 32 10.55 4.21 2.24
CA ALA A 32 10.44 2.75 2.27
C ALA A 32 10.05 2.18 0.90
N THR A 33 9.08 2.80 0.21
CA THR A 33 8.72 2.42 -1.16
C THR A 33 9.91 2.58 -2.11
N GLN A 34 10.67 3.68 -2.01
CA GLN A 34 11.84 3.91 -2.83
C GLN A 34 12.92 2.84 -2.59
N GLN A 35 13.16 2.48 -1.33
CA GLN A 35 14.09 1.40 -0.98
C GLN A 35 13.66 0.06 -1.59
N LEU A 36 12.36 -0.25 -1.56
CA LEU A 36 11.80 -1.45 -2.17
C LEU A 36 12.04 -1.47 -3.69
N PHE A 37 11.84 -0.34 -4.35
CA PHE A 37 12.08 -0.20 -5.78
C PHE A 37 13.57 -0.33 -6.15
N GLU A 38 14.48 0.20 -5.34
CA GLU A 38 15.93 0.03 -5.52
C GLU A 38 16.33 -1.45 -5.37
N TRP A 39 15.69 -2.18 -4.47
CA TRP A 39 15.96 -3.61 -4.30
C TRP A 39 15.42 -4.48 -5.44
N ALA A 40 14.37 -4.05 -6.09
CA ALA A 40 13.79 -4.77 -7.22
C ALA A 40 14.80 -4.91 -8.37
N GLY A 41 15.54 -3.84 -8.65
CA GLY A 41 16.54 -3.82 -9.73
C GLY A 41 15.90 -3.84 -11.11
N PHE A 42 14.77 -3.16 -11.29
CA PHE A 42 13.99 -3.08 -12.53
C PHE A 42 14.86 -2.80 -13.75
N GLN A 43 14.58 -3.51 -14.85
CA GLN A 43 15.18 -3.25 -16.15
C GLN A 43 14.15 -2.65 -17.12
N PRO A 44 14.56 -1.77 -18.04
CA PRO A 44 13.65 -1.22 -19.05
C PRO A 44 12.90 -2.30 -19.84
N GLY A 45 11.58 -2.11 -19.99
CA GLY A 45 10.71 -3.03 -20.72
C GLY A 45 10.14 -4.19 -19.91
N GLU A 46 10.60 -4.42 -18.70
CA GLU A 46 9.99 -5.40 -17.78
C GLU A 46 8.58 -5.02 -17.38
N SER A 47 7.81 -6.01 -16.93
CA SER A 47 6.40 -5.90 -16.60
C SER A 47 6.15 -5.96 -15.10
N VAL A 48 5.30 -5.07 -14.59
CA VAL A 48 4.90 -4.98 -13.18
C VAL A 48 3.38 -5.08 -13.07
N LEU A 49 2.89 -5.94 -12.17
CA LEU A 49 1.51 -5.94 -11.72
C LEU A 49 1.42 -5.22 -10.38
N GLU A 50 0.70 -4.10 -10.30
CA GLU A 50 0.45 -3.38 -9.04
C GLU A 50 -0.93 -3.73 -8.49
N LEU A 51 -0.99 -4.21 -7.24
CA LEU A 51 -2.24 -4.54 -6.56
C LEU A 51 -2.78 -3.33 -5.80
N ALA A 52 -4.09 -3.09 -5.92
CA ALA A 52 -4.79 -1.95 -5.34
C ALA A 52 -4.14 -0.60 -5.76
N ALA A 53 -3.98 -0.42 -7.06
CA ALA A 53 -3.24 0.69 -7.67
C ALA A 53 -3.81 2.09 -7.34
N SER A 54 -5.00 2.18 -6.73
CA SER A 54 -5.65 3.43 -6.34
C SER A 54 -5.68 4.44 -7.50
N PHE A 55 -5.04 5.58 -7.34
CA PHE A 55 -5.00 6.64 -8.37
C PHE A 55 -3.81 6.52 -9.35
N GLY A 56 -3.09 5.40 -9.34
CA GLY A 56 -2.00 5.09 -10.27
C GLY A 56 -0.67 5.80 -10.02
N TYR A 57 -0.49 6.43 -8.85
CA TYR A 57 0.74 7.20 -8.58
C TYR A 57 2.02 6.36 -8.57
N SER A 58 1.97 5.14 -8.02
CA SER A 58 3.14 4.25 -8.03
C SER A 58 3.40 3.70 -9.42
N ALA A 59 2.34 3.30 -10.15
CA ALA A 59 2.45 2.85 -11.54
C ALA A 59 3.13 3.90 -12.43
N ILE A 60 2.68 5.15 -12.34
CA ILE A 60 3.27 6.29 -13.07
C ILE A 60 4.74 6.48 -12.68
N ALA A 61 5.04 6.48 -11.38
CA ALA A 61 6.41 6.66 -10.89
C ALA A 61 7.35 5.53 -11.34
N LEU A 62 6.88 4.28 -11.37
CA LEU A 62 7.63 3.12 -11.86
C LEU A 62 7.94 3.26 -13.35
N ALA A 63 6.94 3.56 -14.19
CA ALA A 63 7.14 3.74 -15.62
C ALA A 63 8.09 4.89 -15.93
N GLN A 64 7.91 6.05 -15.30
CA GLN A 64 8.77 7.22 -15.50
C GLN A 64 10.22 6.98 -15.09
N ARG A 65 10.44 6.29 -13.97
CA ARG A 65 11.79 6.14 -13.40
C ARG A 65 12.57 4.98 -13.99
N TYR A 66 11.89 3.88 -14.30
CA TYR A 66 12.54 2.63 -14.67
C TYR A 66 12.20 2.16 -16.08
N ASN A 67 11.33 2.88 -16.80
CA ASN A 67 10.87 2.51 -18.14
C ASN A 67 10.27 1.09 -18.21
N VAL A 68 9.54 0.70 -17.17
CA VAL A 68 8.80 -0.57 -17.10
C VAL A 68 7.36 -0.40 -17.57
N ARG A 69 6.72 -1.50 -17.96
CA ARG A 69 5.28 -1.55 -18.24
C ARG A 69 4.52 -1.94 -16.98
N VAL A 70 3.46 -1.21 -16.65
CA VAL A 70 2.71 -1.46 -15.43
C VAL A 70 1.23 -1.72 -15.73
N VAL A 71 0.72 -2.82 -15.19
CA VAL A 71 -0.72 -3.09 -15.09
C VAL A 71 -1.12 -2.95 -13.63
N GLY A 72 -2.00 -1.99 -13.33
CA GLY A 72 -2.57 -1.81 -11.99
C GLY A 72 -3.96 -2.44 -11.91
N VAL A 73 -4.25 -3.16 -10.83
CA VAL A 73 -5.58 -3.67 -10.51
C VAL A 73 -6.17 -2.83 -9.38
N GLU A 74 -7.37 -2.28 -9.60
CA GLU A 74 -8.09 -1.46 -8.63
C GLU A 74 -9.56 -1.81 -8.63
N LYS A 75 -10.14 -2.00 -7.45
CA LYS A 75 -11.54 -2.44 -7.29
C LYS A 75 -12.55 -1.30 -7.44
N ASN A 76 -12.15 -0.09 -7.08
CA ASN A 76 -13.08 1.05 -7.08
C ASN A 76 -13.08 1.73 -8.46
N PRO A 77 -14.22 1.76 -9.20
CA PRO A 77 -14.30 2.32 -10.55
C PRO A 77 -13.97 3.82 -10.59
N ASP A 78 -14.29 4.60 -9.54
CA ASP A 78 -13.93 6.01 -9.48
C ASP A 78 -12.41 6.21 -9.35
N SER A 79 -11.75 5.31 -8.60
CA SER A 79 -10.29 5.31 -8.50
C SER A 79 -9.64 4.93 -9.83
N VAL A 80 -10.19 3.94 -10.54
CA VAL A 80 -9.73 3.55 -11.89
C VAL A 80 -9.86 4.72 -12.86
N ALA A 81 -11.01 5.37 -12.92
CA ALA A 81 -11.23 6.52 -13.80
C ALA A 81 -10.23 7.66 -13.50
N ARG A 82 -9.94 7.91 -12.21
CA ARG A 82 -8.96 8.91 -11.79
C ARG A 82 -7.53 8.50 -12.12
N ALA A 83 -7.17 7.23 -11.94
CA ALA A 83 -5.87 6.70 -12.34
C ALA A 83 -5.64 6.87 -13.83
N GLN A 84 -6.60 6.49 -14.67
CA GLN A 84 -6.54 6.68 -16.12
C GLN A 84 -6.40 8.16 -16.51
N ALA A 85 -7.07 9.08 -15.81
CA ALA A 85 -6.89 10.51 -16.03
C ALA A 85 -5.47 10.98 -15.67
N ASN A 86 -4.90 10.49 -14.57
CA ASN A 86 -3.54 10.80 -14.15
C ASN A 86 -2.50 10.23 -15.14
N ILE A 87 -2.73 9.01 -15.65
CA ILE A 87 -1.87 8.36 -16.65
C ILE A 87 -1.85 9.17 -17.94
N ARG A 88 -3.03 9.58 -18.46
CA ARG A 88 -3.13 10.48 -19.63
C ARG A 88 -2.41 11.80 -19.40
N ALA A 89 -2.60 12.41 -18.23
CA ALA A 89 -1.92 13.68 -17.90
C ALA A 89 -0.39 13.53 -17.84
N ALA A 90 0.11 12.32 -17.58
CA ALA A 90 1.54 12.00 -17.59
C ALA A 90 2.07 11.56 -18.96
N GLY A 91 1.20 11.33 -19.97
CA GLY A 91 1.58 10.83 -21.30
C GLY A 91 2.13 9.40 -21.28
N LEU A 92 1.54 8.53 -20.46
CA LEU A 92 2.06 7.18 -20.21
C LEU A 92 1.09 6.07 -20.59
N GLU A 93 0.09 6.34 -21.43
CA GLU A 93 -0.96 5.39 -21.81
C GLU A 93 -0.39 4.12 -22.48
N ASP A 94 0.74 4.21 -23.15
CA ASP A 94 1.41 3.07 -23.80
C ASP A 94 2.20 2.19 -22.81
N GLN A 95 2.46 2.67 -21.60
CA GLN A 95 3.28 1.99 -20.58
C GLN A 95 2.50 1.60 -19.35
N VAL A 96 1.44 2.34 -19.01
CA VAL A 96 0.69 2.17 -17.74
C VAL A 96 -0.78 2.01 -18.06
N GLN A 97 -1.37 0.94 -17.55
CA GLN A 97 -2.80 0.69 -17.57
C GLN A 97 -3.29 0.40 -16.16
N VAL A 98 -4.39 1.01 -15.74
CA VAL A 98 -5.12 0.61 -14.52
C VAL A 98 -6.48 0.07 -14.94
N ILE A 99 -6.74 -1.18 -14.56
CA ILE A 99 -7.97 -1.91 -14.85
C ILE A 99 -8.83 -2.07 -13.60
N GLU A 100 -10.16 -2.10 -13.79
CA GLU A 100 -11.07 -2.51 -12.74
C GLU A 100 -10.92 -4.02 -12.51
N GLY A 101 -10.70 -4.41 -11.25
CA GLY A 101 -10.52 -5.82 -10.87
C GLY A 101 -10.40 -6.02 -9.38
N ASP A 102 -10.52 -7.26 -8.96
CA ASP A 102 -10.42 -7.64 -7.55
C ASP A 102 -9.15 -8.46 -7.32
N ILE A 103 -8.34 -8.09 -6.34
CA ILE A 103 -7.11 -8.82 -5.95
C ILE A 103 -7.37 -10.28 -5.56
N PHE A 104 -8.61 -10.64 -5.26
CA PHE A 104 -9.03 -12.02 -5.01
C PHE A 104 -9.26 -12.84 -6.29
N HIS A 105 -9.18 -12.23 -7.46
CA HIS A 105 -9.41 -12.81 -8.78
C HIS A 105 -8.30 -12.43 -9.76
N LEU A 106 -7.03 -12.60 -9.33
CA LEU A 106 -5.87 -12.30 -10.17
C LEU A 106 -5.75 -13.25 -11.37
N ASP A 107 -6.43 -14.39 -11.35
CA ASP A 107 -6.62 -15.27 -12.50
C ASP A 107 -7.28 -14.59 -13.71
N GLN A 108 -8.04 -13.51 -13.48
CA GLN A 108 -8.65 -12.70 -14.54
C GLN A 108 -7.68 -11.67 -15.16
N VAL A 109 -6.51 -11.46 -14.56
CA VAL A 109 -5.48 -10.58 -15.12
C VAL A 109 -4.64 -11.35 -16.12
N ALA A 110 -4.63 -10.91 -17.38
CA ALA A 110 -3.90 -11.58 -18.43
C ALA A 110 -2.38 -11.48 -18.27
N GLY A 111 -1.68 -12.56 -18.58
CA GLY A 111 -0.23 -12.62 -18.63
C GLY A 111 0.44 -12.97 -17.30
N GLU A 112 1.76 -13.08 -17.37
CA GLU A 112 2.67 -13.20 -16.21
C GLU A 112 3.60 -12.00 -16.20
N PHE A 113 4.08 -11.64 -15.00
CA PHE A 113 4.83 -10.41 -14.74
C PHE A 113 6.21 -10.71 -14.18
N ASP A 114 7.17 -9.85 -14.49
CA ASP A 114 8.51 -9.89 -13.90
C ASP A 114 8.45 -9.51 -12.41
N TYR A 115 7.50 -8.61 -12.07
CA TYR A 115 7.27 -8.15 -10.69
C TYR A 115 5.78 -8.08 -10.38
N VAL A 116 5.45 -8.37 -9.11
CA VAL A 116 4.17 -7.98 -8.50
C VAL A 116 4.46 -7.04 -7.34
N LEU A 117 3.74 -5.92 -7.24
CA LEU A 117 3.85 -4.93 -6.17
C LEU A 117 2.58 -4.90 -5.33
N ALA A 118 2.72 -5.02 -4.01
CA ALA A 118 1.62 -4.79 -3.07
C ALA A 118 2.10 -3.91 -1.91
N GLU A 119 1.39 -2.80 -1.67
CA GLU A 119 1.72 -1.85 -0.61
C GLU A 119 0.51 -1.60 0.30
N ALA A 120 0.63 -2.03 1.57
CA ALA A 120 -0.36 -1.85 2.64
C ALA A 120 -1.74 -2.45 2.33
N ILE A 121 -1.81 -3.46 1.48
CA ILE A 121 -3.07 -4.10 1.09
C ILE A 121 -3.25 -5.48 1.74
N LEU A 122 -2.18 -6.27 1.88
CA LEU A 122 -2.27 -7.59 2.50
C LEU A 122 -2.58 -7.48 4.00
N THR A 123 -2.04 -6.48 4.68
CA THR A 123 -2.36 -6.18 6.08
C THR A 123 -3.87 -6.03 6.33
N MET A 124 -4.61 -5.55 5.34
CA MET A 124 -6.05 -5.33 5.45
C MET A 124 -6.89 -6.59 5.24
N GLN A 125 -6.26 -7.72 4.92
CA GLN A 125 -6.92 -8.97 4.63
C GLN A 125 -6.89 -9.92 5.84
N SER A 126 -7.94 -10.74 6.00
CA SER A 126 -7.94 -11.86 6.96
C SER A 126 -6.90 -12.92 6.56
N ALA A 127 -6.54 -13.83 7.46
CA ALA A 127 -5.54 -14.87 7.17
C ALA A 127 -5.90 -15.73 5.93
N PRO A 128 -7.13 -16.27 5.78
CA PRO A 128 -7.50 -16.99 4.57
C PRO A 128 -7.46 -16.11 3.30
N ALA A 129 -7.84 -14.85 3.43
CA ALA A 129 -7.82 -13.90 2.33
C ALA A 129 -6.38 -13.54 1.90
N LYS A 130 -5.45 -13.37 2.86
CA LYS A 130 -4.01 -13.21 2.55
C LYS A 130 -3.47 -14.39 1.76
N ALA A 131 -3.75 -15.62 2.23
CA ALA A 131 -3.30 -16.84 1.55
C ALA A 131 -3.81 -16.90 0.10
N LYS A 132 -5.08 -16.56 -0.13
CA LYS A 132 -5.66 -16.51 -1.49
C LYS A 132 -4.96 -15.49 -2.37
N VAL A 133 -4.73 -14.28 -1.87
CA VAL A 133 -4.04 -13.22 -2.65
C VAL A 133 -2.60 -13.61 -2.92
N LEU A 134 -1.88 -14.16 -1.95
CA LEU A 134 -0.48 -14.60 -2.11
C LEU A 134 -0.36 -15.74 -3.14
N SER A 135 -1.29 -16.70 -3.14
CA SER A 135 -1.37 -17.73 -4.20
C SER A 135 -1.59 -17.09 -5.59
N GLY A 136 -2.53 -16.14 -5.70
CA GLY A 136 -2.74 -15.42 -6.94
C GLY A 136 -1.53 -14.60 -7.40
N ILE A 137 -0.76 -14.01 -6.47
CA ILE A 137 0.51 -13.33 -6.75
C ILE A 137 1.52 -14.32 -7.32
N HIS A 138 1.71 -15.48 -6.67
CA HIS A 138 2.59 -16.54 -7.16
C HIS A 138 2.25 -16.92 -8.60
N ASP A 139 0.96 -17.15 -8.91
CA ASP A 139 0.50 -17.57 -10.22
C ASP A 139 0.65 -16.49 -11.32
N ARG A 140 0.75 -15.22 -10.93
CA ARG A 140 0.97 -14.09 -11.86
C ARG A 140 2.44 -13.72 -12.03
N LEU A 141 3.34 -14.22 -11.20
CA LEU A 141 4.78 -14.03 -11.40
C LEU A 141 5.31 -15.01 -12.44
N LYS A 142 6.23 -14.58 -13.28
CA LYS A 142 7.08 -15.47 -14.08
C LYS A 142 7.96 -16.32 -13.17
N PRO A 143 8.46 -17.49 -13.63
CA PRO A 143 9.52 -18.20 -12.90
C PRO A 143 10.72 -17.27 -12.68
N GLY A 144 11.20 -17.18 -11.42
CA GLY A 144 12.22 -16.22 -11.01
C GLY A 144 11.75 -14.77 -10.86
N GLY A 145 10.47 -14.49 -11.10
CA GLY A 145 9.87 -13.18 -10.90
C GLY A 145 9.78 -12.80 -9.42
N LYS A 146 9.71 -11.50 -9.12
CA LYS A 146 9.82 -10.98 -7.76
C LYS A 146 8.52 -10.36 -7.26
N PHE A 147 8.13 -10.73 -6.05
CA PHE A 147 7.09 -10.06 -5.29
C PHE A 147 7.67 -8.98 -4.39
N LEU A 148 7.21 -7.76 -4.54
CA LEU A 148 7.61 -6.57 -3.79
C LEU A 148 6.50 -6.22 -2.80
N SER A 149 6.77 -6.34 -1.51
CA SER A 149 5.78 -6.13 -0.45
C SER A 149 6.21 -5.05 0.54
N HIS A 150 5.28 -4.14 0.84
CA HIS A 150 5.43 -3.11 1.87
C HIS A 150 4.20 -3.12 2.77
N GLU A 151 4.31 -3.75 3.92
CA GLU A 151 3.19 -4.04 4.80
C GLU A 151 3.40 -3.51 6.23
N LEU A 152 2.34 -3.46 7.03
CA LEU A 152 2.45 -3.27 8.46
C LEU A 152 3.08 -4.48 9.13
N LEU A 153 3.87 -4.22 10.15
CA LEU A 153 4.52 -5.20 11.01
C LEU A 153 3.99 -5.08 12.43
N ALA A 154 3.56 -6.19 13.02
CA ALA A 154 3.35 -6.33 14.46
C ALA A 154 4.49 -7.16 15.04
N ARG A 155 5.50 -6.52 15.68
CA ARG A 155 6.67 -7.24 16.23
C ARG A 155 6.29 -8.20 17.32
N HIS A 156 5.42 -7.76 18.22
CA HIS A 156 4.87 -8.52 19.33
C HIS A 156 3.38 -8.20 19.46
N GLN A 157 2.66 -8.92 20.30
CA GLN A 157 1.26 -8.66 20.68
C GLN A 157 0.28 -8.55 19.47
N GLU A 158 0.47 -9.39 18.44
CA GLU A 158 -0.35 -9.34 17.20
C GLU A 158 -1.84 -9.15 17.48
N GLU A 159 -2.44 -10.00 18.34
CA GLU A 159 -3.89 -9.95 18.62
C GLU A 159 -4.33 -8.64 19.28
N ALA A 160 -3.54 -8.11 20.22
CA ALA A 160 -3.86 -6.85 20.88
C ALA A 160 -3.80 -5.68 19.86
N ILE A 161 -2.79 -5.69 19.00
CA ILE A 161 -2.63 -4.72 17.91
C ILE A 161 -3.78 -4.83 16.92
N HIS A 162 -4.17 -6.05 16.50
CA HIS A 162 -5.31 -6.26 15.59
C HIS A 162 -6.60 -5.64 16.14
N LYS A 163 -6.92 -5.90 17.41
CA LYS A 163 -8.11 -5.34 18.07
C LYS A 163 -8.06 -3.82 18.14
N ALA A 164 -6.91 -3.26 18.54
CA ALA A 164 -6.73 -1.81 18.65
C ALA A 164 -6.81 -1.11 17.29
N LEU A 165 -6.17 -1.67 16.25
CA LEU A 165 -6.22 -1.14 14.90
C LEU A 165 -7.62 -1.23 14.30
N ALA A 166 -8.32 -2.36 14.43
CA ALA A 166 -9.67 -2.53 13.91
C ALA A 166 -10.63 -1.49 14.51
N ALA A 167 -10.54 -1.24 15.82
CA ALA A 167 -11.34 -0.24 16.51
C ALA A 167 -11.02 1.20 16.04
N ALA A 168 -9.74 1.55 15.88
CA ALA A 168 -9.32 2.90 15.51
C ALA A 168 -9.50 3.19 14.02
N LEU A 169 -9.16 2.24 13.16
CA LEU A 169 -9.16 2.42 11.71
C LEU A 169 -10.52 2.14 11.05
N ARG A 170 -11.39 1.42 11.74
CA ARG A 170 -12.70 0.94 11.22
C ARG A 170 -12.56 0.13 9.93
N VAL A 171 -11.49 -0.61 9.81
CA VAL A 171 -11.23 -1.60 8.76
C VAL A 171 -10.54 -2.80 9.40
N ASN A 172 -10.66 -3.95 8.76
CA ASN A 172 -9.83 -5.07 9.13
C ASN A 172 -8.35 -4.68 8.96
N SER A 173 -7.56 -4.89 9.99
CA SER A 173 -6.12 -4.64 9.94
C SER A 173 -5.42 -5.68 10.80
N THR A 174 -4.79 -6.63 10.14
CA THR A 174 -4.16 -7.79 10.74
C THR A 174 -2.70 -7.88 10.32
N PRO A 175 -1.85 -6.92 10.76
CA PRO A 175 -0.41 -7.02 10.55
C PRO A 175 0.13 -8.26 11.25
N LEU A 176 1.10 -8.91 10.63
CA LEU A 176 1.75 -10.10 11.15
C LEU A 176 3.14 -9.75 11.70
N SER A 177 3.68 -10.64 12.53
CA SER A 177 5.11 -10.64 12.89
C SER A 177 5.97 -10.95 11.66
N GLU A 178 7.24 -10.63 11.73
CA GLU A 178 8.17 -10.92 10.63
C GLU A 178 8.20 -12.41 10.29
N THR A 179 8.19 -13.27 11.33
CA THR A 179 8.14 -14.72 11.16
C THR A 179 6.86 -15.16 10.45
N ASN A 180 5.70 -14.65 10.88
CA ASN A 180 4.41 -15.04 10.31
C ASN A 180 4.24 -14.49 8.87
N TRP A 181 4.76 -13.30 8.54
CA TRP A 181 4.83 -12.82 7.16
C TRP A 181 5.67 -13.74 6.27
N ARG A 182 6.85 -14.14 6.75
CA ARG A 182 7.74 -15.07 6.04
C ARG A 182 7.07 -16.43 5.81
N THR A 183 6.42 -16.97 6.84
CA THR A 183 5.66 -18.24 6.74
C THR A 183 4.57 -18.13 5.69
N ALA A 184 3.76 -17.07 5.71
CA ALA A 184 2.68 -16.86 4.73
C ALA A 184 3.21 -16.80 3.28
N PHE A 185 4.38 -16.21 3.06
CA PHE A 185 5.02 -16.17 1.74
C PHE A 185 5.52 -17.56 1.33
N THR A 186 6.20 -18.26 2.23
CA THR A 186 6.72 -19.61 1.96
C THR A 186 5.59 -20.61 1.65
N GLU A 187 4.47 -20.55 2.39
CA GLU A 187 3.28 -21.38 2.13
C GLU A 187 2.65 -21.10 0.75
N ALA A 188 2.84 -19.90 0.22
CA ALA A 188 2.42 -19.53 -1.14
C ALA A 188 3.47 -19.82 -2.24
N GLY A 189 4.59 -20.48 -1.91
CA GLY A 189 5.65 -20.77 -2.89
C GLY A 189 6.59 -19.60 -3.20
N LEU A 190 6.61 -18.57 -2.32
CA LEU A 190 7.44 -17.39 -2.46
C LEU A 190 8.59 -17.41 -1.45
N THR A 191 9.82 -17.32 -1.91
CA THR A 191 11.02 -17.31 -1.05
C THR A 191 11.50 -15.90 -0.79
N VAL A 192 11.46 -15.44 0.47
CA VAL A 192 11.95 -14.10 0.85
C VAL A 192 13.46 -14.05 0.71
N VAL A 193 13.96 -13.22 -0.19
CA VAL A 193 15.39 -13.03 -0.48
C VAL A 193 15.95 -11.75 0.15
N LYS A 194 15.10 -10.76 0.44
CA LYS A 194 15.51 -9.51 1.08
C LYS A 194 14.39 -8.95 1.94
N HIS A 195 14.73 -8.39 3.10
CA HIS A 195 13.76 -7.75 3.97
C HIS A 195 14.38 -6.64 4.81
N GLN A 196 13.56 -5.73 5.28
CA GLN A 196 13.91 -4.66 6.23
C GLN A 196 12.68 -4.25 7.02
N THR A 197 12.87 -3.98 8.30
CA THR A 197 11.83 -3.43 9.17
C THR A 197 12.15 -1.99 9.54
N GLY A 198 11.10 -1.24 9.86
CA GLY A 198 11.24 0.11 10.38
C GLY A 198 10.07 0.54 11.25
N PRO A 199 10.16 1.73 11.87
CA PRO A 199 9.09 2.23 12.73
C PRO A 199 7.87 2.70 11.94
N MET A 200 6.68 2.58 12.53
CA MET A 200 5.44 3.14 11.98
C MET A 200 5.51 4.66 11.94
N GLY A 201 5.41 5.24 10.76
CA GLY A 201 5.56 6.69 10.57
C GLY A 201 4.33 7.43 10.05
N LEU A 202 3.22 6.73 9.79
CA LEU A 202 2.09 7.23 8.99
C LEU A 202 1.47 8.56 9.49
N LEU A 203 1.36 8.77 10.81
CA LEU A 203 0.86 10.01 11.42
C LEU A 203 1.93 10.74 12.25
N ASN A 204 3.20 10.44 12.04
CA ASN A 204 4.31 11.19 12.64
C ASN A 204 4.48 12.52 11.89
N PRO A 205 4.45 13.68 12.57
CA PRO A 205 4.53 15.00 11.92
C PRO A 205 5.77 15.20 11.04
N ALA A 206 6.94 14.78 11.51
CA ALA A 206 8.18 14.90 10.73
C ALA A 206 8.13 14.04 9.45
N ARG A 207 7.58 12.82 9.55
CA ARG A 207 7.37 11.94 8.41
C ARG A 207 6.35 12.51 7.42
N ILE A 208 5.26 13.12 7.90
CA ILE A 208 4.28 13.77 7.02
C ILE A 208 4.95 14.88 6.21
N ILE A 209 5.78 15.72 6.82
CA ILE A 209 6.53 16.77 6.10
C ILE A 209 7.49 16.15 5.06
N GLN A 210 8.17 15.07 5.42
CA GLN A 210 9.10 14.38 4.52
C GLN A 210 8.40 13.73 3.31
N ASP A 211 7.24 13.11 3.55
CA ASP A 211 6.49 12.37 2.53
C ASP A 211 5.70 13.28 1.59
N GLU A 212 5.03 14.30 2.14
CA GLU A 212 4.09 15.17 1.39
C GLU A 212 4.76 16.47 0.90
N GLY A 213 5.90 16.85 1.49
CA GLY A 213 6.50 18.15 1.32
C GLY A 213 5.85 19.22 2.22
N VAL A 214 6.53 20.37 2.39
CA VAL A 214 6.12 21.40 3.35
C VAL A 214 4.72 21.96 3.07
N VAL A 215 4.39 22.20 1.80
CA VAL A 215 3.12 22.85 1.42
C VAL A 215 1.93 21.92 1.67
N ASP A 216 2.01 20.67 1.23
CA ASP A 216 0.89 19.72 1.40
C ASP A 216 0.80 19.24 2.85
N ALA A 217 1.92 19.11 3.57
CA ALA A 217 1.93 18.90 5.01
C ALA A 217 1.24 20.03 5.79
N ALA A 218 1.49 21.29 5.43
CA ALA A 218 0.82 22.42 6.02
C ALA A 218 -0.71 22.38 5.78
N LYS A 219 -1.14 22.04 4.56
CA LYS A 219 -2.57 21.83 4.25
C LYS A 219 -3.18 20.70 5.07
N PHE A 220 -2.46 19.57 5.22
CA PHE A 220 -2.90 18.46 6.05
C PHE A 220 -3.11 18.91 7.50
N PHE A 221 -2.13 19.57 8.12
CA PHE A 221 -2.25 20.06 9.51
C PHE A 221 -3.35 21.11 9.65
N TRP A 222 -3.51 22.00 8.66
CA TRP A 222 -4.60 22.98 8.65
C TRP A 222 -5.97 22.28 8.62
N ASN A 223 -6.15 21.29 7.75
CA ASN A 223 -7.39 20.51 7.68
C ASN A 223 -7.69 19.76 8.99
N VAL A 224 -6.66 19.19 9.64
CA VAL A 224 -6.83 18.54 10.96
C VAL A 224 -7.22 19.55 12.04
N LEU A 225 -6.68 20.76 12.01
CA LEU A 225 -6.98 21.82 12.98
C LEU A 225 -8.40 22.38 12.79
N THR A 226 -8.77 22.68 11.54
CA THR A 226 -9.99 23.44 11.23
C THR A 226 -11.22 22.54 11.01
N GLN A 227 -11.04 21.23 10.75
CA GLN A 227 -12.14 20.30 10.48
C GLN A 227 -12.32 19.31 11.65
N PRO A 228 -13.28 19.54 12.57
CA PRO A 228 -13.49 18.68 13.74
C PRO A 228 -13.74 17.22 13.39
N ARG A 229 -14.45 16.94 12.28
CA ARG A 229 -14.75 15.56 11.81
C ARG A 229 -13.47 14.80 11.45
N ILE A 230 -12.51 15.42 10.78
CA ILE A 230 -11.20 14.84 10.47
C ILE A 230 -10.43 14.59 11.77
N ARG A 231 -10.35 15.60 12.63
CA ARG A 231 -9.61 15.52 13.90
C ARG A 231 -10.12 14.40 14.79
N GLN A 232 -11.44 14.28 14.97
CA GLN A 232 -12.06 13.23 15.80
C GLN A 232 -11.74 11.82 15.30
N ARG A 233 -11.49 11.65 14.01
CA ARG A 233 -11.12 10.36 13.42
C ARG A 233 -9.61 10.09 13.47
N LEU A 234 -8.77 11.09 13.27
CA LEU A 234 -7.30 10.92 13.25
C LEU A 234 -6.67 10.80 14.64
N LEU A 235 -7.21 11.47 15.66
CA LEU A 235 -6.64 11.42 17.01
C LEU A 235 -6.63 10.01 17.61
N PRO A 236 -7.73 9.21 17.57
CA PRO A 236 -7.70 7.82 18.04
C PRO A 236 -6.69 6.96 17.29
N MET A 237 -6.58 7.13 15.96
CA MET A 237 -5.57 6.40 15.15
C MET A 237 -4.15 6.72 15.64
N ARG A 238 -3.84 8.01 15.80
CA ARG A 238 -2.53 8.44 16.31
C ARG A 238 -2.25 7.91 17.72
N GLN A 239 -3.27 7.88 18.59
CA GLN A 239 -3.15 7.33 19.93
C GLN A 239 -2.76 5.85 19.90
N VAL A 240 -3.42 5.02 19.07
CA VAL A 240 -3.07 3.61 18.91
C VAL A 240 -1.66 3.46 18.34
N PHE A 241 -1.28 4.24 17.32
CA PHE A 241 0.08 4.19 16.77
C PHE A 241 1.15 4.56 17.80
N ASN A 242 0.88 5.53 18.68
CA ASN A 242 1.79 5.91 19.76
C ASN A 242 1.83 4.85 20.88
N GLN A 243 0.68 4.28 21.23
CA GLN A 243 0.58 3.22 22.24
C GLN A 243 1.42 1.99 21.88
N TYR A 244 1.39 1.61 20.60
CA TYR A 244 2.13 0.46 20.09
C TYR A 244 3.40 0.85 19.31
N ALA A 245 3.99 2.02 19.59
CA ALA A 245 5.11 2.54 18.81
C ALA A 245 6.35 1.62 18.79
N GLN A 246 6.54 0.78 19.80
CA GLN A 246 7.65 -0.19 19.86
C GLN A 246 7.32 -1.48 19.10
N ASP A 247 6.06 -1.87 19.05
CA ASP A 247 5.61 -3.14 18.47
C ASP A 247 5.06 -2.98 17.05
N LEU A 248 4.53 -1.79 16.71
CA LEU A 248 3.96 -1.51 15.40
C LEU A 248 4.99 -0.83 14.49
N GLY A 249 5.25 -1.45 13.36
CA GLY A 249 6.21 -0.95 12.38
C GLY A 249 5.75 -1.20 10.94
N TYR A 250 6.71 -1.13 10.03
CA TYR A 250 6.57 -1.62 8.67
C TYR A 250 7.59 -2.71 8.37
N LEU A 251 7.27 -3.51 7.37
CA LEU A 251 8.12 -4.53 6.81
C LEU A 251 8.16 -4.37 5.29
N LEU A 252 9.37 -4.28 4.74
CA LEU A 252 9.65 -4.41 3.32
C LEU A 252 10.15 -5.83 3.06
N GLN A 253 9.65 -6.46 2.01
CA GLN A 253 10.11 -7.78 1.59
C GLN A 253 10.20 -7.85 0.07
N VAL A 254 11.27 -8.46 -0.42
CA VAL A 254 11.38 -8.97 -1.79
C VAL A 254 11.38 -10.48 -1.69
N ALA A 255 10.44 -11.12 -2.37
CA ALA A 255 10.38 -12.58 -2.44
C ALA A 255 10.38 -13.02 -3.92
N GLU A 256 10.96 -14.18 -4.20
CA GLU A 256 11.07 -14.76 -5.55
C GLU A 256 10.16 -15.97 -5.69
N ARG A 257 9.49 -16.08 -6.85
CA ARG A 257 8.86 -17.32 -7.30
C ARG A 257 9.94 -18.31 -7.70
N GLN A 258 9.95 -19.44 -7.04
CA GLN A 258 10.85 -20.57 -7.36
C GLN A 258 10.42 -21.29 -8.61
#